data_ae0742d8d1042fe420ba2ec6faeab4be
#
_entry.id   ae0742d8d1042fe420ba2ec6faeab4be
#
_cell.length_a   1.000
_cell.length_b   1.000
_cell.length_c   1.000
_cell.angle_alpha   90.00
_cell.angle_beta   90.00
_cell.angle_gamma   90.00
#
_symmetry.space_group_name_H-M   'P 1'
#
loop_
_entity.id
_entity.type
_entity.pdbx_description
1 polymer ?
#
loop_
_entity_poly.entity_id
_entity_poly.type
_entity_poly.pdbx_seq_one_letter_code
_entity_poly.pdbx_strand_id
1 'polypeptide(L)'
;MLKNPFNLGSIVIFDLTIIGAGVVGLSIGKYFSQLGNSVLIIEKESRAGEGTSSRNSGVIHAGIYYPENSFKSRFCLEGNKMLYEYADEKNISHSKVGKYIVASQAGELNALEKLFQQGIRNNVNLKYCSKEETEEAIPQIICSSALFSPETGIIDVPEFITALEGDIQHENGIVSFNTEFISAKKSKNFFQISCNDGTNFSIQSKKLVNASGLSSDLISYKIDQLDQRYVFPINFAKGHYFKYSAPNPFSSLVYPLADEFSLGIHVGFDLSGQLRFGPDLTWIDSIDFSFDESLKEKFINSIHRYWPDMDPKKLHPDYVGIRPKIQNNNEGMQDFSILGPEEHGIKGLINLQGIESPGVTSALAIGKHVSSLL
;
A
#
# COMPACT_ATOMS: atom_id res chain seq x y z
N MET A 1 -16.76 7.89 -26.99
CA MET A 1 -15.48 8.57 -27.24
C MET A 1 -15.60 9.98 -26.71
N LEU A 2 -15.17 10.26 -25.52
CA LEU A 2 -15.04 11.61 -24.99
C LEU A 2 -13.86 12.24 -25.74
N LYS A 3 -14.11 13.37 -26.44
CA LYS A 3 -13.06 14.12 -27.15
C LYS A 3 -11.99 14.51 -26.14
N ASN A 4 -10.72 14.27 -26.47
CA ASN A 4 -9.56 14.66 -25.69
C ASN A 4 -9.73 16.13 -25.19
N PRO A 5 -9.86 16.39 -23.88
CA PRO A 5 -10.09 17.73 -23.35
C PRO A 5 -8.93 18.70 -23.59
N PHE A 6 -7.79 18.20 -24.07
CA PHE A 6 -6.56 18.96 -24.31
C PHE A 6 -6.43 19.55 -25.74
N ASN A 7 -7.42 19.32 -26.61
CA ASN A 7 -7.37 19.79 -28.03
C ASN A 7 -7.98 21.19 -28.21
N LEU A 8 -7.82 22.08 -27.23
CA LEU A 8 -8.22 23.48 -27.32
C LEU A 8 -6.95 24.35 -27.39
N GLY A 9 -6.82 25.19 -28.42
CA GLY A 9 -5.66 26.02 -28.76
C GLY A 9 -5.12 26.98 -27.68
N SER A 10 -5.41 26.77 -26.41
CA SER A 10 -4.81 27.42 -25.23
C SER A 10 -4.05 26.38 -24.43
N ILE A 11 -2.80 26.68 -24.08
CA ILE A 11 -2.00 25.86 -23.18
C ILE A 11 -2.67 25.88 -21.80
N VAL A 12 -3.21 24.73 -21.37
CA VAL A 12 -3.76 24.56 -20.03
C VAL A 12 -2.60 24.33 -19.08
N ILE A 13 -2.49 25.15 -18.03
CA ILE A 13 -1.49 24.99 -16.97
C ILE A 13 -2.20 24.50 -15.72
N PHE A 14 -1.87 23.28 -15.28
CA PHE A 14 -2.36 22.73 -14.01
C PHE A 14 -1.55 23.25 -12.84
N ASP A 15 -2.17 23.39 -11.67
CA ASP A 15 -1.46 23.68 -10.43
C ASP A 15 -0.64 22.47 -9.99
N LEU A 16 -1.19 21.26 -10.20
CA LEU A 16 -0.54 20.01 -9.89
C LEU A 16 -0.83 18.94 -10.94
N THR A 17 0.21 18.23 -11.39
CA THR A 17 0.07 16.96 -12.09
C THR A 17 0.66 15.81 -11.26
N ILE A 18 -0.08 14.70 -11.15
CA ILE A 18 0.30 13.49 -10.43
C ILE A 18 0.43 12.35 -11.43
N ILE A 19 1.51 11.58 -11.32
CA ILE A 19 1.73 10.39 -12.14
C ILE A 19 1.35 9.17 -11.32
N GLY A 20 0.30 8.46 -11.75
CA GLY A 20 -0.25 7.26 -11.12
C GLY A 20 -1.53 7.52 -10.31
N ALA A 21 -2.60 6.79 -10.65
CA ALA A 21 -3.90 6.81 -9.99
C ALA A 21 -4.09 5.63 -9.02
N GLY A 22 -3.03 5.23 -8.30
CA GLY A 22 -3.12 4.36 -7.13
C GLY A 22 -3.66 5.11 -5.92
N VAL A 23 -3.93 4.41 -4.79
CA VAL A 23 -4.47 5.03 -3.56
C VAL A 23 -3.64 6.21 -3.07
N VAL A 24 -2.32 6.19 -3.26
CA VAL A 24 -1.42 7.28 -2.84
C VAL A 24 -1.59 8.50 -3.75
N GLY A 25 -1.53 8.32 -5.07
CA GLY A 25 -1.71 9.42 -6.02
C GLY A 25 -3.09 10.06 -5.92
N LEU A 26 -4.14 9.24 -5.77
CA LEU A 26 -5.51 9.72 -5.55
C LEU A 26 -5.64 10.47 -4.22
N SER A 27 -5.04 9.98 -3.13
CA SER A 27 -5.06 10.68 -1.83
C SER A 27 -4.38 12.05 -1.92
N ILE A 28 -3.25 12.15 -2.63
CA ILE A 28 -2.58 13.44 -2.88
C ILE A 28 -3.50 14.35 -3.69
N GLY A 29 -4.07 13.83 -4.77
CA GLY A 29 -5.00 14.57 -5.64
C GLY A 29 -6.20 15.12 -4.88
N LYS A 30 -6.83 14.30 -4.02
CA LYS A 30 -7.93 14.71 -3.13
C LYS A 30 -7.57 15.94 -2.30
N TYR A 31 -6.43 15.90 -1.59
CA TYR A 31 -6.05 17.03 -0.73
C TYR A 31 -5.78 18.32 -1.52
N PHE A 32 -5.11 18.19 -2.68
CA PHE A 32 -4.84 19.36 -3.52
C PHE A 32 -6.09 19.95 -4.17
N SER A 33 -7.00 19.12 -4.66
CA SER A 33 -8.25 19.62 -5.25
C SER A 33 -9.14 20.29 -4.21
N GLN A 34 -9.21 19.77 -2.99
CA GLN A 34 -9.93 20.41 -1.87
C GLN A 34 -9.37 21.78 -1.46
N LEU A 35 -8.11 22.08 -1.76
CA LEU A 35 -7.52 23.41 -1.59
C LEU A 35 -7.81 24.36 -2.76
N GLY A 36 -8.67 23.99 -3.70
CA GLY A 36 -9.05 24.78 -4.87
C GLY A 36 -8.02 24.79 -5.99
N ASN A 37 -7.04 23.88 -5.99
CA ASN A 37 -6.05 23.78 -7.05
C ASN A 37 -6.61 22.97 -8.26
N SER A 38 -6.20 23.34 -9.45
CA SER A 38 -6.43 22.54 -10.66
C SER A 38 -5.51 21.31 -10.66
N VAL A 39 -6.09 20.11 -10.52
CA VAL A 39 -5.36 18.85 -10.42
C VAL A 39 -5.59 17.99 -11.64
N LEU A 40 -4.51 17.44 -12.18
CA LEU A 40 -4.53 16.39 -13.18
C LEU A 40 -3.80 15.16 -12.65
N ILE A 41 -4.43 14.01 -12.67
CA ILE A 41 -3.80 12.71 -12.44
C ILE A 41 -3.72 11.98 -13.77
N ILE A 42 -2.53 11.54 -14.16
CA ILE A 42 -2.33 10.73 -15.37
C ILE A 42 -2.07 9.28 -14.98
N GLU A 43 -2.81 8.35 -15.62
CA GLU A 43 -2.75 6.92 -15.35
C GLU A 43 -2.66 6.16 -16.68
N LYS A 44 -1.68 5.29 -16.79
CA LYS A 44 -1.46 4.48 -18.01
C LYS A 44 -2.51 3.40 -18.22
N GLU A 45 -3.08 2.90 -17.12
CA GLU A 45 -4.09 1.85 -17.13
C GLU A 45 -5.49 2.42 -17.44
N SER A 46 -6.45 1.53 -17.67
CA SER A 46 -7.81 1.90 -18.09
C SER A 46 -8.69 2.41 -16.95
N ARG A 47 -8.25 2.24 -15.69
CA ARG A 47 -8.96 2.67 -14.47
C ARG A 47 -8.01 2.88 -13.31
N ALA A 48 -8.50 3.52 -12.26
CA ALA A 48 -7.74 3.74 -11.05
C ALA A 48 -7.44 2.43 -10.30
N GLY A 49 -6.28 2.38 -9.64
CA GLY A 49 -5.91 1.32 -8.73
C GLY A 49 -5.44 0.01 -9.35
N GLU A 50 -5.33 -0.12 -10.66
CA GLU A 50 -4.98 -1.39 -11.34
C GLU A 50 -3.58 -1.93 -11.02
N GLY A 51 -2.67 -1.12 -10.49
CA GLY A 51 -1.35 -1.54 -10.03
C GLY A 51 -1.38 -2.27 -8.68
N THR A 52 -0.45 -1.92 -7.81
CA THR A 52 -0.31 -2.50 -6.45
C THR A 52 -1.58 -2.33 -5.60
N SER A 53 -2.35 -1.27 -5.86
CA SER A 53 -3.56 -0.93 -5.08
C SER A 53 -4.72 -1.91 -5.25
N SER A 54 -4.78 -2.70 -6.33
CA SER A 54 -5.80 -3.75 -6.53
C SER A 54 -5.36 -5.13 -6.01
N ARG A 55 -4.10 -5.27 -5.56
CA ARG A 55 -3.48 -6.57 -5.26
C ARG A 55 -2.83 -6.58 -3.89
N ASN A 56 -3.62 -6.26 -2.87
CA ASN A 56 -3.21 -6.20 -1.47
C ASN A 56 -4.20 -6.99 -0.59
N SER A 57 -3.91 -7.05 0.70
CA SER A 57 -4.74 -7.81 1.66
C SER A 57 -5.94 -7.02 2.22
N GLY A 58 -6.16 -5.77 1.82
CA GLY A 58 -7.25 -4.94 2.35
C GLY A 58 -7.15 -4.63 3.84
N VAL A 59 -5.98 -4.75 4.45
CA VAL A 59 -5.79 -4.59 5.90
C VAL A 59 -5.53 -3.14 6.27
N ILE A 60 -6.29 -2.63 7.24
CA ILE A 60 -5.99 -1.39 7.96
C ILE A 60 -5.02 -1.72 9.08
N HIS A 61 -3.75 -1.40 8.88
CA HIS A 61 -2.67 -1.69 9.84
C HIS A 61 -2.65 -0.72 11.01
N ALA A 62 -2.14 -1.17 12.18
CA ALA A 62 -2.02 -0.37 13.40
C ALA A 62 -0.61 0.19 13.68
N GLY A 63 0.41 -0.09 12.84
CA GLY A 63 1.75 0.50 12.99
C GLY A 63 2.75 -0.28 13.86
N ILE A 64 2.50 -1.56 14.14
CA ILE A 64 3.24 -2.37 15.14
C ILE A 64 4.71 -2.61 14.74
N TYR A 65 4.97 -2.92 13.46
CA TYR A 65 6.22 -3.52 13.00
C TYR A 65 7.31 -2.52 12.58
N TYR A 66 6.97 -1.23 12.48
CA TYR A 66 7.84 -0.25 11.84
C TYR A 66 8.81 0.39 12.83
N PRO A 67 10.03 0.75 12.38
CA PRO A 67 10.97 1.49 13.22
C PRO A 67 10.36 2.78 13.74
N GLU A 68 10.70 3.13 14.98
CA GLU A 68 10.27 4.38 15.61
C GLU A 68 10.68 5.60 14.76
N ASN A 69 9.82 6.59 14.66
CA ASN A 69 10.01 7.83 13.89
C ASN A 69 10.14 7.64 12.36
N SER A 70 9.99 6.42 11.83
CA SER A 70 9.95 6.22 10.37
C SER A 70 8.68 6.80 9.75
N PHE A 71 8.72 7.12 8.46
CA PHE A 71 7.51 7.47 7.71
C PHE A 71 6.45 6.36 7.76
N LYS A 72 6.88 5.09 7.66
CA LYS A 72 5.98 3.94 7.79
C LYS A 72 5.25 3.94 9.13
N SER A 73 5.96 4.15 10.26
CA SER A 73 5.35 4.21 11.58
C SER A 73 4.40 5.39 11.69
N ARG A 74 4.89 6.61 11.41
CA ARG A 74 4.12 7.85 11.53
C ARG A 74 2.85 7.85 10.67
N PHE A 75 3.00 7.54 9.38
CA PHE A 75 1.85 7.57 8.47
C PHE A 75 0.91 6.39 8.64
N CYS A 76 1.38 5.25 9.17
CA CYS A 76 0.48 4.16 9.51
C CYS A 76 -0.42 4.53 10.69
N LEU A 77 0.12 5.13 11.73
CA LEU A 77 -0.65 5.54 12.90
C LEU A 77 -1.65 6.67 12.59
N GLU A 78 -1.19 7.72 11.90
CA GLU A 78 -2.06 8.81 11.48
C GLU A 78 -3.10 8.31 10.46
N GLY A 79 -2.64 7.56 9.46
CA GLY A 79 -3.47 7.03 8.38
C GLY A 79 -4.51 6.01 8.85
N ASN A 80 -4.23 5.21 9.89
CA ASN A 80 -5.21 4.30 10.48
C ASN A 80 -6.47 5.07 10.93
N LYS A 81 -6.29 6.13 11.72
CA LYS A 81 -7.40 6.98 12.19
C LYS A 81 -8.13 7.65 11.03
N MET A 82 -7.36 8.30 10.14
CA MET A 82 -7.91 9.02 8.99
C MET A 82 -8.69 8.08 8.07
N LEU A 83 -8.23 6.83 7.89
CA LEU A 83 -8.88 5.87 7.00
C LEU A 83 -10.21 5.38 7.57
N TYR A 84 -10.31 5.12 8.88
CA TYR A 84 -11.58 4.80 9.52
C TYR A 84 -12.55 5.99 9.43
N GLU A 85 -12.12 7.20 9.78
CA GLU A 85 -12.93 8.40 9.70
C GLU A 85 -13.46 8.65 8.27
N TYR A 86 -12.58 8.49 7.28
CA TYR A 86 -12.94 8.64 5.87
C TYR A 86 -13.89 7.53 5.38
N ALA A 87 -13.66 6.30 5.83
CA ALA A 87 -14.52 5.17 5.47
C ALA A 87 -15.95 5.35 6.03
N ASP A 88 -16.06 5.83 7.27
CA ASP A 88 -17.36 6.18 7.87
C ASP A 88 -18.04 7.34 7.12
N GLU A 89 -17.31 8.42 6.82
CA GLU A 89 -17.83 9.58 6.10
C GLU A 89 -18.36 9.21 4.70
N LYS A 90 -17.62 8.36 3.99
CA LYS A 90 -17.95 7.99 2.59
C LYS A 90 -18.78 6.71 2.48
N ASN A 91 -19.14 6.09 3.59
CA ASN A 91 -19.85 4.80 3.65
C ASN A 91 -19.08 3.69 2.91
N ILE A 92 -17.74 3.68 3.02
CA ILE A 92 -16.88 2.63 2.49
C ILE A 92 -16.98 1.41 3.41
N SER A 93 -17.20 0.26 2.84
CA SER A 93 -17.31 -1.01 3.58
C SER A 93 -15.99 -1.32 4.30
N HIS A 94 -16.03 -1.43 5.61
CA HIS A 94 -14.89 -1.74 6.45
C HIS A 94 -15.32 -2.43 7.75
N SER A 95 -14.34 -3.04 8.47
CA SER A 95 -14.62 -3.65 9.77
C SER A 95 -13.35 -3.64 10.64
N LYS A 96 -13.51 -3.22 11.91
CA LYS A 96 -12.44 -3.26 12.91
C LYS A 96 -12.41 -4.65 13.58
N VAL A 97 -11.87 -5.63 12.88
CA VAL A 97 -11.86 -7.05 13.29
C VAL A 97 -10.76 -7.40 14.30
N GLY A 98 -9.80 -6.50 14.52
CA GLY A 98 -8.63 -6.79 15.34
C GLY A 98 -7.67 -7.77 14.68
N LYS A 99 -6.50 -7.94 15.33
CA LYS A 99 -5.46 -8.87 14.88
C LYS A 99 -4.73 -9.48 16.05
N TYR A 100 -4.59 -10.80 16.05
CA TYR A 100 -3.69 -11.52 16.93
C TYR A 100 -2.35 -11.76 16.25
N ILE A 101 -1.25 -11.47 16.95
CA ILE A 101 0.10 -11.86 16.55
C ILE A 101 0.51 -12.97 17.49
N VAL A 102 0.66 -14.19 16.96
CA VAL A 102 0.79 -15.40 17.77
C VAL A 102 2.22 -15.93 17.79
N ALA A 103 2.72 -16.25 18.99
CA ALA A 103 3.91 -17.06 19.19
C ALA A 103 3.48 -18.53 19.24
N SER A 104 3.71 -19.27 18.16
CA SER A 104 3.32 -20.68 18.03
C SER A 104 4.13 -21.59 18.94
N GLN A 105 5.35 -21.20 19.31
CA GLN A 105 6.29 -21.98 20.11
C GLN A 105 6.89 -21.13 21.24
N ALA A 106 7.28 -21.79 22.32
CA ALA A 106 7.90 -21.10 23.47
C ALA A 106 9.19 -20.32 23.11
N GLY A 107 9.96 -20.80 22.13
CA GLY A 107 11.14 -20.10 21.62
C GLY A 107 10.87 -18.72 20.98
N GLU A 108 9.63 -18.45 20.60
CA GLU A 108 9.20 -17.20 19.98
C GLU A 108 8.78 -16.11 20.98
N LEU A 109 8.67 -16.43 22.28
CA LEU A 109 8.20 -15.48 23.31
C LEU A 109 9.08 -14.23 23.43
N ASN A 110 10.40 -14.36 23.30
CA ASN A 110 11.32 -13.21 23.35
C ASN A 110 11.09 -12.27 22.13
N ALA A 111 10.79 -12.82 20.98
CA ALA A 111 10.48 -12.03 19.78
C ALA A 111 9.12 -11.32 19.94
N LEU A 112 8.13 -12.01 20.52
CA LEU A 112 6.83 -11.44 20.83
C LEU A 112 6.94 -10.26 21.80
N GLU A 113 7.73 -10.41 22.87
CA GLU A 113 7.98 -9.34 23.86
C GLU A 113 8.68 -8.13 23.21
N LYS A 114 9.72 -8.36 22.40
CA LYS A 114 10.39 -7.27 21.66
C LYS A 114 9.41 -6.51 20.76
N LEU A 115 8.51 -7.23 20.08
CA LEU A 115 7.49 -6.64 19.23
C LEU A 115 6.46 -5.85 20.04
N PHE A 116 6.06 -6.35 21.21
CA PHE A 116 5.20 -5.63 22.15
C PHE A 116 5.83 -4.30 22.56
N GLN A 117 7.08 -4.32 23.02
CA GLN A 117 7.81 -3.12 23.42
C GLN A 117 7.98 -2.13 22.27
N GLN A 118 8.20 -2.60 21.04
CA GLN A 118 8.24 -1.75 19.86
C GLN A 118 6.88 -1.10 19.58
N GLY A 119 5.81 -1.86 19.66
CA GLY A 119 4.45 -1.33 19.48
C GLY A 119 4.09 -0.26 20.53
N ILE A 120 4.47 -0.48 21.80
CA ILE A 120 4.29 0.51 22.87
C ILE A 120 5.07 1.81 22.58
N ARG A 121 6.34 1.72 22.14
CA ARG A 121 7.13 2.90 21.74
C ARG A 121 6.50 3.66 20.57
N ASN A 122 5.87 2.94 19.67
CA ASN A 122 5.11 3.52 18.55
C ASN A 122 3.72 4.04 18.96
N ASN A 123 3.35 4.00 20.25
CA ASN A 123 2.00 4.36 20.74
C ASN A 123 0.87 3.52 20.12
N VAL A 124 1.14 2.27 19.78
CA VAL A 124 0.11 1.34 19.29
C VAL A 124 -0.61 0.74 20.49
N ASN A 125 -1.95 0.73 20.44
CA ASN A 125 -2.76 0.03 21.42
C ASN A 125 -2.60 -1.49 21.23
N LEU A 126 -1.94 -2.16 22.20
CA LEU A 126 -1.69 -3.61 22.19
C LEU A 126 -2.03 -4.20 23.54
N LYS A 127 -2.65 -5.38 23.52
CA LYS A 127 -2.87 -6.21 24.70
C LYS A 127 -2.00 -7.47 24.59
N TYR A 128 -1.24 -7.78 25.65
CA TYR A 128 -0.57 -9.07 25.77
C TYR A 128 -1.61 -10.10 26.25
N CYS A 129 -1.75 -11.23 25.54
CA CYS A 129 -2.73 -12.27 25.82
C CYS A 129 -1.99 -13.56 26.23
N SER A 130 -2.44 -14.19 27.32
CA SER A 130 -1.97 -15.51 27.69
C SER A 130 -2.39 -16.57 26.68
N LYS A 131 -1.87 -17.78 26.83
CA LYS A 131 -2.30 -18.93 26.02
C LYS A 131 -3.81 -19.16 26.16
N GLU A 132 -4.29 -19.20 27.40
CA GLU A 132 -5.69 -19.48 27.72
C GLU A 132 -6.63 -18.40 27.14
N GLU A 133 -6.29 -17.12 27.31
CA GLU A 133 -7.06 -16.00 26.72
C GLU A 133 -7.10 -16.10 25.18
N THR A 134 -5.98 -16.52 24.57
CA THR A 134 -5.91 -16.64 23.10
C THR A 134 -6.71 -17.84 22.60
N GLU A 135 -6.62 -19.00 23.26
CA GLU A 135 -7.36 -20.21 22.91
C GLU A 135 -8.88 -20.03 23.12
N GLU A 136 -9.30 -19.24 24.12
CA GLU A 136 -10.71 -18.87 24.30
C GLU A 136 -11.21 -17.98 23.14
N ALA A 137 -10.40 -16.99 22.73
CA ALA A 137 -10.77 -16.06 21.67
C ALA A 137 -10.69 -16.67 20.26
N ILE A 138 -9.74 -17.58 20.03
CA ILE A 138 -9.48 -18.23 18.74
C ILE A 138 -9.17 -19.72 18.97
N PRO A 139 -10.19 -20.55 19.20
CA PRO A 139 -10.00 -21.97 19.56
C PRO A 139 -9.30 -22.83 18.51
N GLN A 140 -9.21 -22.36 17.27
CA GLN A 140 -8.54 -23.06 16.17
C GLN A 140 -7.02 -22.97 16.22
N ILE A 141 -6.48 -22.00 16.98
CA ILE A 141 -5.04 -21.67 16.98
C ILE A 141 -4.33 -22.32 18.15
N ILE A 142 -3.19 -22.93 17.86
CA ILE A 142 -2.23 -23.33 18.88
C ILE A 142 -1.19 -22.23 19.03
N CYS A 143 -1.02 -21.73 20.25
CA CYS A 143 0.02 -20.77 20.55
C CYS A 143 0.51 -20.88 22.00
N SER A 144 1.66 -20.30 22.29
CA SER A 144 2.20 -20.13 23.63
C SER A 144 1.75 -18.82 24.27
N SER A 145 1.53 -17.79 23.46
CA SER A 145 1.04 -16.46 23.84
C SER A 145 0.75 -15.63 22.58
N ALA A 146 0.07 -14.51 22.72
CA ALA A 146 -0.23 -13.61 21.60
C ALA A 146 -0.23 -12.13 22.01
N LEU A 147 -0.11 -11.24 21.00
CA LEU A 147 -0.46 -9.82 21.13
C LEU A 147 -1.76 -9.58 20.39
N PHE A 148 -2.69 -8.90 21.02
CA PHE A 148 -3.93 -8.45 20.36
C PHE A 148 -3.83 -6.96 20.02
N SER A 149 -4.11 -6.64 18.76
CA SER A 149 -4.15 -5.27 18.21
C SER A 149 -5.59 -4.92 17.82
N PRO A 150 -6.34 -4.24 18.68
CA PRO A 150 -7.75 -3.92 18.43
C PRO A 150 -7.98 -2.93 17.29
N GLU A 151 -7.01 -2.06 16.99
CA GLU A 151 -7.13 -1.03 15.96
C GLU A 151 -6.85 -1.54 14.54
N THR A 152 -6.49 -2.82 14.39
CA THR A 152 -6.35 -3.44 13.06
C THR A 152 -7.73 -3.78 12.49
N GLY A 153 -7.91 -3.55 11.18
CA GLY A 153 -9.16 -3.89 10.51
C GLY A 153 -8.98 -4.27 9.06
N ILE A 154 -10.08 -4.36 8.35
CA ILE A 154 -10.16 -4.63 6.92
C ILE A 154 -11.06 -3.59 6.23
N ILE A 155 -10.80 -3.31 4.96
CA ILE A 155 -11.52 -2.31 4.16
C ILE A 155 -11.69 -2.80 2.72
N ASP A 156 -12.78 -2.39 2.09
CA ASP A 156 -12.95 -2.51 0.64
C ASP A 156 -12.08 -1.47 -0.07
N VAL A 157 -10.96 -1.91 -0.61
CA VAL A 157 -10.02 -1.01 -1.30
C VAL A 157 -10.57 -0.48 -2.62
N PRO A 158 -11.30 -1.24 -3.45
CA PRO A 158 -12.03 -0.73 -4.59
C PRO A 158 -12.99 0.42 -4.25
N GLU A 159 -13.81 0.30 -3.19
CA GLU A 159 -14.68 1.39 -2.74
C GLU A 159 -13.89 2.61 -2.29
N PHE A 160 -12.77 2.40 -1.56
CA PHE A 160 -11.87 3.48 -1.14
C PHE A 160 -11.29 4.24 -2.34
N ILE A 161 -10.83 3.53 -3.39
CA ILE A 161 -10.33 4.13 -4.63
C ILE A 161 -11.42 4.94 -5.31
N THR A 162 -12.63 4.38 -5.42
CA THR A 162 -13.79 5.04 -6.05
C THR A 162 -14.18 6.32 -5.31
N ALA A 163 -14.16 6.29 -3.98
CA ALA A 163 -14.47 7.47 -3.16
C ALA A 163 -13.43 8.58 -3.35
N LEU A 164 -12.12 8.23 -3.38
CA LEU A 164 -11.07 9.21 -3.64
C LEU A 164 -11.17 9.84 -5.04
N GLU A 165 -11.46 9.03 -6.05
CA GLU A 165 -11.68 9.53 -7.41
C GLU A 165 -12.90 10.46 -7.47
N GLY A 166 -14.00 10.08 -6.81
CA GLY A 166 -15.21 10.90 -6.71
C GLY A 166 -14.95 12.25 -6.03
N ASP A 167 -14.18 12.29 -4.95
CA ASP A 167 -13.79 13.54 -4.27
C ASP A 167 -12.99 14.47 -5.20
N ILE A 168 -12.04 13.91 -5.97
CA ILE A 168 -11.25 14.68 -6.93
C ILE A 168 -12.14 15.28 -8.03
N GLN A 169 -13.05 14.48 -8.59
CA GLN A 169 -13.97 14.92 -9.65
C GLN A 169 -14.97 15.97 -9.14
N HIS A 170 -15.46 15.83 -7.91
CA HIS A 170 -16.34 16.80 -7.27
C HIS A 170 -15.68 18.21 -7.18
N GLU A 171 -14.39 18.26 -6.94
CA GLU A 171 -13.58 19.48 -6.90
C GLU A 171 -13.02 19.88 -8.29
N ASN A 172 -13.59 19.36 -9.38
CA ASN A 172 -13.19 19.59 -10.76
C ASN A 172 -11.75 19.14 -11.12
N GLY A 173 -11.15 18.24 -10.34
CA GLY A 173 -9.91 17.57 -10.70
C GLY A 173 -10.15 16.53 -11.80
N ILE A 174 -9.14 16.24 -12.59
CA ILE A 174 -9.21 15.34 -13.74
C ILE A 174 -8.35 14.11 -13.48
N VAL A 175 -8.91 12.91 -13.68
CA VAL A 175 -8.14 11.65 -13.77
C VAL A 175 -8.19 11.20 -15.23
N SER A 176 -7.01 11.20 -15.88
CA SER A 176 -6.87 10.83 -17.30
C SER A 176 -6.30 9.42 -17.40
N PHE A 177 -7.16 8.48 -17.75
CA PHE A 177 -6.80 7.08 -17.97
C PHE A 177 -6.22 6.85 -19.37
N ASN A 178 -5.59 5.69 -19.59
CA ASN A 178 -4.90 5.33 -20.83
C ASN A 178 -3.91 6.42 -21.26
N THR A 179 -3.33 7.12 -20.28
CA THR A 179 -2.42 8.26 -20.51
C THR A 179 -1.06 7.94 -19.91
N GLU A 180 -0.11 7.62 -20.77
CA GLU A 180 1.26 7.30 -20.35
C GLU A 180 2.11 8.56 -20.20
N PHE A 181 2.82 8.68 -19.08
CA PHE A 181 3.87 9.66 -18.89
C PHE A 181 5.12 9.30 -19.70
N ILE A 182 5.58 10.19 -20.54
CA ILE A 182 6.77 9.97 -21.37
C ILE A 182 8.00 10.66 -20.75
N SER A 183 7.90 11.94 -20.41
CA SER A 183 8.99 12.70 -19.79
C SER A 183 8.48 14.00 -19.18
N ALA A 184 9.27 14.57 -18.29
CA ALA A 184 9.06 15.93 -17.78
C ALA A 184 10.35 16.74 -17.79
N LYS A 185 10.25 18.02 -18.14
CA LYS A 185 11.36 18.98 -18.08
C LYS A 185 10.94 20.19 -17.25
N LYS A 186 11.74 20.54 -16.23
CA LYS A 186 11.51 21.74 -15.43
C LYS A 186 11.98 22.98 -16.17
N SER A 187 11.10 23.94 -16.35
CA SER A 187 11.41 25.32 -16.70
C SER A 187 11.34 26.23 -15.45
N LYS A 188 11.49 27.54 -15.60
CA LYS A 188 11.48 28.45 -14.43
C LYS A 188 10.23 28.28 -13.55
N ASN A 189 9.04 28.24 -14.14
CA ASN A 189 7.78 28.36 -13.41
C ASN A 189 6.89 27.10 -13.50
N PHE A 190 7.18 26.18 -14.40
CA PHE A 190 6.37 24.98 -14.63
C PHE A 190 7.20 23.79 -15.13
N PHE A 191 6.61 22.62 -15.07
CA PHE A 191 7.06 21.42 -15.76
C PHE A 191 6.37 21.34 -17.12
N GLN A 192 7.15 21.16 -18.18
CA GLN A 192 6.64 20.69 -19.46
C GLN A 192 6.59 19.16 -19.40
N ILE A 193 5.41 18.59 -19.47
CA ILE A 193 5.17 17.16 -19.33
C ILE A 193 4.70 16.62 -20.67
N SER A 194 5.41 15.61 -21.18
CA SER A 194 5.04 14.89 -22.40
C SER A 194 4.27 13.64 -22.04
N CYS A 195 3.16 13.40 -22.70
CA CYS A 195 2.25 12.28 -22.48
C CYS A 195 1.88 11.59 -23.81
N ASN A 196 1.38 10.36 -23.72
CA ASN A 196 0.83 9.61 -24.84
C ASN A 196 -0.52 8.94 -24.43
N ASP A 197 -1.59 9.21 -25.18
CA ASP A 197 -2.92 8.59 -25.04
C ASP A 197 -3.36 7.85 -26.33
N GLY A 198 -2.38 7.41 -27.11
CA GLY A 198 -2.51 6.99 -28.53
C GLY A 198 -1.97 8.05 -29.49
N THR A 199 -1.85 9.30 -29.02
CA THR A 199 -1.17 10.41 -29.69
C THR A 199 -0.27 11.12 -28.70
N ASN A 200 0.89 11.62 -29.15
CA ASN A 200 1.78 12.39 -28.30
C ASN A 200 1.24 13.81 -28.12
N PHE A 201 1.17 14.25 -26.88
CA PHE A 201 0.81 15.63 -26.52
C PHE A 201 1.63 16.13 -25.33
N SER A 202 1.53 17.41 -25.06
CA SER A 202 2.22 18.01 -23.92
C SER A 202 1.29 18.88 -23.09
N ILE A 203 1.50 18.87 -21.79
CA ILE A 203 0.82 19.72 -20.81
C ILE A 203 1.84 20.50 -19.99
N GLN A 204 1.36 21.53 -19.31
CA GLN A 204 2.16 22.29 -18.35
C GLN A 204 1.59 22.14 -16.94
N SER A 205 2.46 22.07 -15.95
CA SER A 205 2.08 21.98 -14.54
C SER A 205 3.04 22.76 -13.67
N LYS A 206 2.52 23.50 -12.68
CA LYS A 206 3.37 24.22 -11.70
C LYS A 206 4.13 23.27 -10.80
N LYS A 207 3.48 22.15 -10.44
CA LYS A 207 3.98 21.10 -9.54
C LYS A 207 3.83 19.72 -10.20
N LEU A 208 4.71 18.80 -9.85
CA LEU A 208 4.72 17.43 -10.33
C LEU A 208 4.94 16.47 -9.17
N VAL A 209 4.14 15.41 -9.11
CA VAL A 209 4.31 14.33 -8.13
C VAL A 209 4.45 13.00 -8.87
N ASN A 210 5.51 12.27 -8.58
CA ASN A 210 5.66 10.89 -8.99
C ASN A 210 5.09 9.97 -7.89
N ALA A 211 3.94 9.33 -8.16
CA ALA A 211 3.26 8.35 -7.30
C ALA A 211 3.02 7.02 -8.05
N SER A 212 3.90 6.66 -8.99
CA SER A 212 3.71 5.58 -9.96
C SER A 212 4.07 4.17 -9.44
N GLY A 213 4.30 4.00 -8.12
CA GLY A 213 4.44 2.71 -7.46
C GLY A 213 5.54 1.82 -8.04
N LEU A 214 5.19 0.71 -8.68
CA LEU A 214 6.14 -0.26 -9.26
C LEU A 214 7.02 0.33 -10.37
N SER A 215 6.65 1.47 -10.96
CA SER A 215 7.40 2.13 -12.02
C SER A 215 8.07 3.43 -11.53
N SER A 216 8.13 3.67 -10.23
CA SER A 216 8.53 4.98 -9.69
C SER A 216 9.97 5.37 -10.01
N ASP A 217 10.89 4.42 -10.09
CA ASP A 217 12.27 4.64 -10.54
C ASP A 217 12.33 4.94 -12.05
N LEU A 218 11.63 4.16 -12.88
CA LEU A 218 11.57 4.38 -14.33
C LEU A 218 11.00 5.75 -14.69
N ILE A 219 9.97 6.20 -13.95
CA ILE A 219 9.42 7.55 -14.09
C ILE A 219 10.43 8.60 -13.62
N SER A 220 11.12 8.36 -12.51
CA SER A 220 12.12 9.28 -11.98
C SER A 220 13.25 9.54 -12.99
N TYR A 221 13.75 8.52 -13.68
CA TYR A 221 14.76 8.67 -14.73
C TYR A 221 14.29 9.49 -15.95
N LYS A 222 12.99 9.65 -16.13
CA LYS A 222 12.38 10.43 -17.22
C LYS A 222 12.09 11.89 -16.83
N ILE A 223 12.40 12.30 -15.59
CA ILE A 223 12.29 13.67 -15.10
C ILE A 223 13.64 14.35 -15.29
N ASP A 224 13.72 15.23 -16.29
CA ASP A 224 14.94 16.00 -16.57
C ASP A 224 15.37 16.82 -15.33
N GLN A 225 16.67 16.88 -15.10
CA GLN A 225 17.30 17.54 -13.94
C GLN A 225 17.19 16.79 -12.59
N LEU A 226 16.42 15.71 -12.47
CA LEU A 226 16.46 14.89 -11.27
C LEU A 226 17.75 14.06 -11.26
N ASP A 227 18.66 14.37 -10.35
CA ASP A 227 19.93 13.67 -10.20
C ASP A 227 19.67 12.21 -9.78
N GLN A 228 20.37 11.26 -10.45
CA GLN A 228 20.19 9.82 -10.25
C GLN A 228 20.48 9.37 -8.80
N ARG A 229 21.25 10.12 -8.01
CA ARG A 229 21.47 9.82 -6.58
C ARG A 229 20.19 9.90 -5.73
N TYR A 230 19.12 10.52 -6.24
CA TYR A 230 17.79 10.59 -5.63
C TYR A 230 16.79 9.61 -6.24
N VAL A 231 17.29 8.67 -7.06
CA VAL A 231 16.47 7.62 -7.67
C VAL A 231 16.89 6.27 -7.11
N PHE A 232 16.01 5.68 -6.32
CA PHE A 232 16.24 4.34 -5.78
C PHE A 232 15.66 3.31 -6.73
N PRO A 233 16.45 2.33 -7.19
CA PRO A 233 15.93 1.22 -8.00
C PRO A 233 14.81 0.49 -7.27
N ILE A 234 13.75 0.15 -7.98
CA ILE A 234 12.63 -0.60 -7.42
C ILE A 234 12.87 -2.10 -7.63
N ASN A 235 12.98 -2.81 -6.52
CA ASN A 235 13.04 -4.26 -6.47
C ASN A 235 11.64 -4.83 -6.23
N PHE A 236 11.32 -5.93 -6.90
CA PHE A 236 9.99 -6.51 -6.87
C PHE A 236 9.91 -7.69 -5.90
N ALA A 237 9.08 -7.54 -4.86
CA ALA A 237 8.80 -8.62 -3.91
C ALA A 237 7.38 -9.14 -4.14
N LYS A 238 7.30 -10.28 -4.84
CA LYS A 238 6.06 -11.00 -5.16
C LYS A 238 5.51 -11.68 -3.92
N GLY A 239 4.20 -11.66 -3.76
CA GLY A 239 3.48 -12.35 -2.69
C GLY A 239 2.26 -13.09 -3.23
N HIS A 240 2.18 -14.38 -2.92
CA HIS A 240 1.07 -15.24 -3.32
C HIS A 240 0.03 -15.30 -2.21
N TYR A 241 -1.23 -15.42 -2.61
CA TYR A 241 -2.34 -15.65 -1.70
C TYR A 241 -3.09 -16.91 -2.10
N PHE A 242 -3.39 -17.76 -1.13
CA PHE A 242 -4.27 -18.90 -1.29
C PHE A 242 -5.61 -18.62 -0.61
N LYS A 243 -6.71 -18.92 -1.28
CA LYS A 243 -8.05 -18.91 -0.68
C LYS A 243 -8.40 -20.26 -0.08
N TYR A 244 -9.28 -20.25 0.91
CA TYR A 244 -9.74 -21.45 1.61
C TYR A 244 -11.23 -21.69 1.36
N SER A 245 -11.59 -22.84 0.79
CA SER A 245 -12.96 -23.18 0.38
C SER A 245 -13.78 -23.83 1.51
N ALA A 246 -13.78 -23.19 2.70
CA ALA A 246 -14.61 -23.57 3.83
C ALA A 246 -15.09 -22.31 4.57
N PRO A 247 -16.12 -22.41 5.42
CA PRO A 247 -16.53 -21.29 6.27
C PRO A 247 -15.35 -20.75 7.08
N ASN A 248 -15.28 -19.43 7.20
CA ASN A 248 -14.24 -18.77 8.00
C ASN A 248 -14.53 -18.96 9.50
N PRO A 249 -13.63 -19.63 10.25
CA PRO A 249 -13.81 -19.80 11.69
C PRO A 249 -13.23 -18.65 12.52
N PHE A 250 -12.61 -17.64 11.90
CA PHE A 250 -11.90 -16.55 12.56
C PHE A 250 -12.73 -15.29 12.60
N SER A 251 -12.80 -14.66 13.76
CA SER A 251 -13.39 -13.32 13.97
C SER A 251 -12.36 -12.19 13.87
N SER A 252 -11.06 -12.52 13.94
CA SER A 252 -9.93 -11.59 13.87
C SER A 252 -8.85 -12.13 12.94
N LEU A 253 -7.99 -11.23 12.43
CA LEU A 253 -6.82 -11.63 11.66
C LEU A 253 -5.82 -12.35 12.56
N VAL A 254 -5.09 -13.35 12.02
CA VAL A 254 -4.06 -14.08 12.78
C VAL A 254 -2.75 -14.07 12.02
N TYR A 255 -1.73 -13.50 12.64
CA TYR A 255 -0.39 -13.37 12.08
C TYR A 255 0.59 -14.16 12.97
N PRO A 256 1.17 -15.27 12.48
CA PRO A 256 2.28 -15.88 13.19
C PRO A 256 3.47 -14.90 13.24
N LEU A 257 4.31 -15.01 14.26
CA LEU A 257 5.56 -14.28 14.28
C LEU A 257 6.41 -14.65 13.06
N ALA A 258 7.04 -13.62 12.47
CA ALA A 258 8.02 -13.83 11.42
C ALA A 258 9.21 -14.63 11.97
N ASP A 259 9.67 -15.65 11.26
CA ASP A 259 10.96 -16.28 11.48
C ASP A 259 12.04 -15.61 10.61
N GLU A 260 13.30 -16.03 10.77
CA GLU A 260 14.44 -15.46 10.03
C GLU A 260 14.30 -15.59 8.50
N PHE A 261 13.39 -16.45 8.03
CA PHE A 261 13.24 -16.80 6.61
C PHE A 261 11.90 -16.38 6.00
N SER A 262 10.91 -15.94 6.82
CA SER A 262 9.55 -15.68 6.35
C SER A 262 8.82 -14.67 7.23
N LEU A 263 8.00 -13.81 6.61
CA LEU A 263 7.05 -12.96 7.32
C LEU A 263 5.92 -13.75 8.00
N GLY A 264 5.96 -15.09 7.90
CA GLY A 264 4.87 -15.98 8.26
C GLY A 264 3.73 -15.91 7.22
N ILE A 265 2.95 -16.99 7.13
CA ILE A 265 1.74 -17.02 6.30
C ILE A 265 0.57 -16.59 7.18
N HIS A 266 0.02 -15.43 6.88
CA HIS A 266 -1.04 -14.80 7.66
C HIS A 266 -2.40 -15.44 7.38
N VAL A 267 -3.29 -15.46 8.38
CA VAL A 267 -4.74 -15.62 8.20
C VAL A 267 -5.33 -14.24 7.96
N GLY A 268 -5.91 -14.04 6.79
CA GLY A 268 -6.71 -12.87 6.46
C GLY A 268 -8.07 -13.30 5.91
N PHE A 269 -9.01 -12.37 5.86
CA PHE A 269 -10.31 -12.54 5.21
C PHE A 269 -10.82 -11.19 4.73
N ASP A 270 -11.69 -11.23 3.73
CA ASP A 270 -12.37 -10.03 3.27
C ASP A 270 -13.72 -9.82 3.98
N LEU A 271 -14.39 -8.73 3.64
CA LEU A 271 -15.69 -8.36 4.22
C LEU A 271 -16.82 -9.36 3.94
N SER A 272 -16.66 -10.21 2.91
CA SER A 272 -17.56 -11.34 2.65
C SER A 272 -17.27 -12.57 3.51
N GLY A 273 -16.18 -12.55 4.28
CA GLY A 273 -15.70 -13.68 5.08
C GLY A 273 -14.86 -14.69 4.29
N GLN A 274 -14.46 -14.40 3.04
CA GLN A 274 -13.61 -15.29 2.28
C GLN A 274 -12.21 -15.35 2.91
N LEU A 275 -11.89 -16.50 3.49
CA LEU A 275 -10.61 -16.75 4.16
C LEU A 275 -9.49 -16.87 3.14
N ARG A 276 -8.35 -16.20 3.43
CA ARG A 276 -7.12 -16.22 2.64
C ARG A 276 -5.90 -16.39 3.50
N PHE A 277 -4.90 -17.02 2.94
CA PHE A 277 -3.57 -17.19 3.53
C PHE A 277 -2.52 -16.50 2.69
N GLY A 278 -1.62 -15.79 3.35
CA GLY A 278 -0.56 -15.05 2.68
C GLY A 278 -0.46 -13.60 3.14
N PRO A 279 0.39 -12.84 2.48
CA PRO A 279 1.26 -13.26 1.39
C PRO A 279 2.54 -13.94 1.87
N ASP A 280 3.18 -14.71 1.00
CA ASP A 280 4.59 -15.04 1.12
C ASP A 280 5.48 -13.89 0.61
N LEU A 281 6.77 -14.14 0.46
CA LEU A 281 7.72 -13.22 -0.16
C LEU A 281 8.67 -13.99 -1.09
N THR A 282 8.65 -13.60 -2.36
CA THR A 282 9.55 -14.12 -3.40
C THR A 282 10.10 -12.94 -4.21
N TRP A 283 11.42 -12.80 -4.26
CA TRP A 283 12.06 -11.78 -5.09
C TRP A 283 12.02 -12.17 -6.56
N ILE A 284 11.69 -11.22 -7.44
CA ILE A 284 11.58 -11.41 -8.89
C ILE A 284 12.26 -10.25 -9.62
N ASP A 285 12.82 -10.53 -10.81
CA ASP A 285 13.57 -9.55 -11.60
C ASP A 285 12.68 -8.66 -12.47
N SER A 286 11.45 -9.08 -12.73
CA SER A 286 10.48 -8.35 -13.55
C SER A 286 9.06 -8.51 -13.03
N ILE A 287 8.16 -7.59 -13.40
CA ILE A 287 6.75 -7.66 -13.02
C ILE A 287 6.11 -8.89 -13.68
N ASP A 288 5.77 -9.87 -12.84
CA ASP A 288 5.12 -11.11 -13.24
C ASP A 288 4.06 -11.50 -12.23
N PHE A 289 2.80 -11.50 -12.65
CA PHE A 289 1.63 -11.88 -11.83
C PHE A 289 1.22 -13.34 -12.01
N SER A 290 2.04 -14.19 -12.65
CA SER A 290 1.78 -15.63 -12.71
C SER A 290 1.78 -16.22 -11.30
N PHE A 291 0.91 -17.21 -11.06
CA PHE A 291 0.83 -17.89 -9.78
C PHE A 291 1.74 -19.13 -9.79
N ASP A 292 2.54 -19.31 -8.74
CA ASP A 292 3.37 -20.50 -8.55
C ASP A 292 2.65 -21.52 -7.62
N GLU A 293 2.04 -22.52 -8.22
CA GLU A 293 1.32 -23.55 -7.47
C GLU A 293 2.23 -24.47 -6.66
N SER A 294 3.53 -24.53 -6.95
CA SER A 294 4.50 -25.35 -6.20
C SER A 294 4.66 -24.87 -4.74
N LEU A 295 4.28 -23.63 -4.46
CA LEU A 295 4.31 -23.04 -3.12
C LEU A 295 3.26 -23.62 -2.16
N LYS A 296 2.28 -24.40 -2.65
CA LYS A 296 1.18 -24.91 -1.84
C LYS A 296 1.66 -25.67 -0.60
N GLU A 297 2.66 -26.54 -0.75
CA GLU A 297 3.20 -27.33 0.36
C GLU A 297 3.87 -26.45 1.42
N LYS A 298 4.63 -25.42 1.00
CA LYS A 298 5.20 -24.41 1.91
C LYS A 298 4.12 -23.69 2.72
N PHE A 299 3.00 -23.33 2.08
CA PHE A 299 1.87 -22.71 2.76
C PHE A 299 1.23 -23.65 3.77
N ILE A 300 0.96 -24.90 3.39
CA ILE A 300 0.39 -25.93 4.28
C ILE A 300 1.27 -26.08 5.53
N ASN A 301 2.57 -26.28 5.35
CA ASN A 301 3.51 -26.46 6.46
C ASN A 301 3.54 -25.24 7.39
N SER A 302 3.51 -24.02 6.84
CA SER A 302 3.49 -22.78 7.62
C SER A 302 2.19 -22.63 8.40
N ILE A 303 1.05 -22.94 7.80
CA ILE A 303 -0.28 -22.82 8.44
C ILE A 303 -0.43 -23.87 9.55
N HIS A 304 -0.01 -25.10 9.33
CA HIS A 304 -0.09 -26.18 10.32
C HIS A 304 0.69 -25.91 11.60
N ARG A 305 1.67 -24.98 11.58
CA ARG A 305 2.40 -24.57 12.81
C ARG A 305 1.49 -23.90 13.84
N TYR A 306 0.45 -23.22 13.41
CA TYR A 306 -0.49 -22.52 14.29
C TYR A 306 -1.95 -22.97 14.15
N TRP A 307 -2.33 -23.59 13.01
CA TRP A 307 -3.65 -24.19 12.78
C TRP A 307 -3.51 -25.62 12.24
N PRO A 308 -3.25 -26.61 13.11
CA PRO A 308 -3.00 -28.01 12.70
C PRO A 308 -4.17 -28.67 11.97
N ASP A 309 -5.40 -28.29 12.32
CA ASP A 309 -6.64 -28.89 11.78
C ASP A 309 -7.05 -28.32 10.41
N MET A 310 -6.25 -27.43 9.83
CA MET A 310 -6.50 -26.89 8.49
C MET A 310 -6.47 -28.02 7.44
N ASP A 311 -7.56 -28.20 6.68
CA ASP A 311 -7.64 -29.20 5.63
C ASP A 311 -6.90 -28.71 4.35
N PRO A 312 -5.76 -29.30 3.97
CA PRO A 312 -4.99 -28.91 2.79
C PRO A 312 -5.74 -29.01 1.47
N LYS A 313 -6.78 -29.86 1.41
CA LYS A 313 -7.60 -30.03 0.19
C LYS A 313 -8.45 -28.81 -0.13
N LYS A 314 -8.72 -27.96 0.87
CA LYS A 314 -9.52 -26.74 0.74
C LYS A 314 -8.69 -25.49 0.40
N LEU A 315 -7.36 -25.64 0.30
CA LEU A 315 -6.44 -24.55 -0.04
C LEU A 315 -6.24 -24.50 -1.57
N HIS A 316 -6.62 -23.36 -2.18
CA HIS A 316 -6.58 -23.15 -3.63
C HIS A 316 -5.85 -21.85 -3.98
N PRO A 317 -5.15 -21.77 -5.13
CA PRO A 317 -4.61 -20.53 -5.64
C PRO A 317 -5.65 -19.41 -5.69
N ASP A 318 -5.25 -18.16 -5.38
CA ASP A 318 -6.12 -16.99 -5.48
C ASP A 318 -5.46 -15.93 -6.37
N TYR A 319 -4.72 -15.00 -5.80
CA TYR A 319 -4.06 -13.96 -6.57
C TYR A 319 -2.62 -13.71 -6.09
N VAL A 320 -1.94 -12.86 -6.86
CA VAL A 320 -0.55 -12.43 -6.61
C VAL A 320 -0.51 -10.91 -6.51
N GLY A 321 0.20 -10.38 -5.51
CA GLY A 321 0.58 -8.97 -5.41
C GLY A 321 2.08 -8.80 -5.56
N ILE A 322 2.53 -7.61 -5.99
CA ILE A 322 3.95 -7.25 -6.08
C ILE A 322 4.17 -5.97 -5.28
N ARG A 323 5.13 -6.01 -4.36
CA ARG A 323 5.51 -4.86 -3.53
C ARG A 323 6.68 -4.12 -4.17
N PRO A 324 6.60 -2.79 -4.37
CA PRO A 324 7.74 -1.98 -4.80
C PRO A 324 8.68 -1.75 -3.60
N LYS A 325 9.82 -2.40 -3.58
CA LYS A 325 10.82 -2.24 -2.50
C LYS A 325 12.05 -1.48 -3.01
N ILE A 326 12.54 -0.55 -2.18
CA ILE A 326 13.82 0.13 -2.45
C ILE A 326 15.02 -0.66 -1.92
N GLN A 327 14.81 -1.60 -0.98
CA GLN A 327 15.84 -2.56 -0.56
C GLN A 327 15.85 -3.80 -1.46
N ASN A 328 16.99 -4.46 -1.52
CA ASN A 328 17.14 -5.80 -2.11
C ASN A 328 16.95 -6.91 -1.06
N ASN A 329 17.10 -8.17 -1.47
CA ASN A 329 16.91 -9.36 -0.63
C ASN A 329 17.95 -9.53 0.50
N ASN A 330 19.06 -8.80 0.46
CA ASN A 330 20.14 -8.87 1.45
C ASN A 330 20.07 -7.72 2.46
N GLU A 331 19.13 -6.81 2.32
CA GLU A 331 18.97 -5.63 3.16
C GLU A 331 17.73 -5.74 4.05
N GLY A 332 17.80 -5.14 5.24
CA GLY A 332 16.66 -5.02 6.13
C GLY A 332 15.56 -4.11 5.56
N MET A 333 14.43 -4.09 6.26
CA MET A 333 13.30 -3.24 5.89
C MET A 333 13.73 -1.77 5.78
N GLN A 334 13.49 -1.16 4.63
CA GLN A 334 13.67 0.27 4.39
C GLN A 334 12.36 1.03 4.59
N ASP A 335 12.47 2.32 4.86
CA ASP A 335 11.34 3.23 5.01
C ASP A 335 10.77 3.66 3.64
N PHE A 336 9.66 4.37 3.63
CA PHE A 336 9.19 5.09 2.46
C PHE A 336 10.16 6.17 2.06
N SER A 337 10.40 6.33 0.77
CA SER A 337 11.15 7.46 0.22
C SER A 337 10.15 8.51 -0.30
N ILE A 338 10.16 9.69 0.32
CA ILE A 338 9.36 10.85 -0.08
C ILE A 338 10.34 12.02 -0.16
N LEU A 339 10.84 12.30 -1.36
CA LEU A 339 11.85 13.32 -1.59
C LEU A 339 11.22 14.56 -2.21
N GLY A 340 11.46 15.69 -1.58
CA GLY A 340 10.98 17.00 -1.98
C GLY A 340 12.08 17.95 -2.44
N PRO A 341 11.74 19.24 -2.61
CA PRO A 341 12.70 20.26 -3.03
C PRO A 341 13.88 20.47 -2.07
N GLU A 342 13.71 20.12 -0.79
CA GLU A 342 14.77 20.24 0.21
C GLU A 342 15.90 19.22 -0.03
N GLU A 343 15.57 18.03 -0.54
CA GLU A 343 16.54 16.97 -0.83
C GLU A 343 17.17 17.13 -2.21
N HIS A 344 16.35 17.25 -3.27
CA HIS A 344 16.85 17.22 -4.67
C HIS A 344 16.94 18.60 -5.34
N GLY A 345 16.53 19.69 -4.68
CA GLY A 345 16.66 21.06 -5.17
C GLY A 345 15.67 21.47 -6.28
N ILE A 346 14.77 20.60 -6.73
CA ILE A 346 13.83 20.91 -7.83
C ILE A 346 12.51 21.42 -7.23
N LYS A 347 12.31 22.73 -7.27
CA LYS A 347 11.10 23.36 -6.71
C LYS A 347 9.84 22.81 -7.39
N GLY A 348 8.89 22.35 -6.58
CA GLY A 348 7.59 21.86 -7.04
C GLY A 348 7.59 20.41 -7.51
N LEU A 349 8.67 19.65 -7.31
CA LEU A 349 8.71 18.20 -7.53
C LEU A 349 8.63 17.46 -6.20
N ILE A 350 7.80 16.41 -6.13
CA ILE A 350 7.87 15.38 -5.10
C ILE A 350 8.04 14.03 -5.79
N ASN A 351 9.01 13.25 -5.32
CA ASN A 351 9.31 11.92 -5.82
C ASN A 351 9.05 10.88 -4.73
N LEU A 352 8.03 10.01 -4.93
CA LEU A 352 7.70 8.94 -4.00
C LEU A 352 8.20 7.60 -4.55
N GLN A 353 8.98 6.87 -3.74
CA GLN A 353 9.50 5.55 -4.10
C GLN A 353 9.35 4.58 -2.93
N GLY A 354 9.19 3.29 -3.23
CA GLY A 354 9.09 2.26 -2.21
C GLY A 354 7.84 2.33 -1.33
N ILE A 355 6.74 2.93 -1.81
CA ILE A 355 5.48 2.97 -1.07
C ILE A 355 4.79 1.61 -1.20
N GLU A 356 5.18 0.69 -0.32
CA GLU A 356 4.61 -0.65 -0.14
C GLU A 356 3.68 -0.72 1.09
N SER A 357 3.54 -1.87 1.76
CA SER A 357 2.85 -1.94 3.06
C SER A 357 3.60 -1.08 4.11
N PRO A 358 2.86 -0.21 4.82
CA PRO A 358 1.40 -0.07 4.95
C PRO A 358 0.76 1.00 4.03
N GLY A 359 1.13 1.09 2.77
CA GLY A 359 0.79 2.18 1.86
C GLY A 359 -0.72 2.47 1.73
N VAL A 360 -1.60 1.46 1.74
CA VAL A 360 -3.06 1.66 1.73
C VAL A 360 -3.50 2.39 2.99
N THR A 361 -3.13 1.90 4.16
CA THR A 361 -3.43 2.54 5.46
C THR A 361 -2.88 3.96 5.53
N SER A 362 -1.68 4.16 5.01
CA SER A 362 -0.94 5.43 5.08
C SER A 362 -1.37 6.44 4.01
N ALA A 363 -2.17 6.05 3.02
CA ALA A 363 -2.39 6.85 1.81
C ALA A 363 -2.92 8.26 2.09
N LEU A 364 -3.90 8.40 2.97
CA LEU A 364 -4.46 9.71 3.34
C LEU A 364 -3.43 10.58 4.10
N ALA A 365 -2.68 9.98 5.01
CA ALA A 365 -1.63 10.70 5.75
C ALA A 365 -0.48 11.14 4.84
N ILE A 366 -0.09 10.30 3.87
CA ILE A 366 0.88 10.67 2.83
C ILE A 366 0.32 11.82 1.98
N GLY A 367 -0.94 11.75 1.56
CA GLY A 367 -1.59 12.81 0.79
C GLY A 367 -1.55 14.16 1.50
N LYS A 368 -1.93 14.18 2.77
CA LYS A 368 -1.86 15.37 3.64
C LYS A 368 -0.42 15.87 3.80
N HIS A 369 0.54 14.99 4.03
CA HIS A 369 1.95 15.37 4.16
C HIS A 369 2.50 15.98 2.87
N VAL A 370 2.30 15.34 1.72
CA VAL A 370 2.76 15.85 0.42
C VAL A 370 2.13 17.22 0.11
N SER A 371 0.87 17.43 0.50
CA SER A 371 0.21 18.72 0.32
C SER A 371 0.88 19.84 1.13
N SER A 372 1.53 19.51 2.24
CA SER A 372 2.26 20.49 3.07
C SER A 372 3.68 20.80 2.57
N LEU A 373 4.25 19.95 1.69
CA LEU A 373 5.59 20.12 1.11
C LEU A 373 5.59 20.98 -0.17
N LEU A 374 4.44 21.18 -0.79
CA LEU A 374 4.26 21.84 -2.08
C LEU A 374 3.48 23.15 -1.96
#